data_b293906d255199780058c613f500c07e
#
_entry.id   b293906d255199780058c613f500c07e
#
_cell.length_a   1.000
_cell.length_b   1.000
_cell.length_c   1.000
_cell.angle_alpha   90.00
_cell.angle_beta   90.00
_cell.angle_gamma   90.00
#
_symmetry.space_group_name_H-M   'P 1'
#
loop_
_entity.id
_entity.type
_entity.pdbx_description
1 polymer ?
#
loop_
_entity_poly.entity_id
_entity_poly.type
_entity_poly.pdbx_seq_one_letter_code
_entity_poly.pdbx_strand_id
1 'polypeptide(L)'
;MEENYIQLQKNNVLRLGIKDVAGNDTGNYLEFDLEDIELLPRYQELVDKDRKNRGYLINQLKILEKKQDYKKKNELLTFKQKEEIRILQEFYKKEVEIYNMFLGENGVQKLLDGRKLNWSTLEEMDEIIEEAILPKLELNKENIIDKIKKKYKNKRDDVLE
;
A
#
# COMPACT_ATOMS: atom_id res chain seq x y z
N MET A 1 -31.56 21.75 28.20
CA MET A 1 -30.38 20.99 28.70
C MET A 1 -29.23 21.19 27.74
N GLU A 2 -28.15 21.75 28.19
CA GLU A 2 -26.94 21.84 27.35
C GLU A 2 -26.28 20.46 27.33
N GLU A 3 -26.11 19.91 26.14
CA GLU A 3 -25.35 18.70 25.96
C GLU A 3 -23.86 19.04 25.86
N ASN A 4 -23.05 18.40 26.68
CA ASN A 4 -21.60 18.54 26.63
C ASN A 4 -20.98 17.47 25.71
N TYR A 5 -20.19 17.90 24.78
CA TYR A 5 -19.53 17.01 23.83
C TYR A 5 -18.03 16.92 24.12
N ILE A 6 -17.50 15.72 23.99
CA ILE A 6 -16.07 15.47 24.07
C ILE A 6 -15.62 14.90 22.71
N GLN A 7 -14.57 15.48 22.16
CA GLN A 7 -14.01 15.04 20.90
C GLN A 7 -12.50 14.89 21.01
N LEU A 8 -12.00 13.71 20.65
CA LEU A 8 -10.57 13.49 20.51
C LEU A 8 -10.11 14.07 19.17
N GLN A 9 -9.01 14.81 19.20
CA GLN A 9 -8.41 15.35 17.99
C GLN A 9 -7.40 14.37 17.41
N LYS A 10 -7.41 14.24 16.08
CA LYS A 10 -6.37 13.49 15.37
C LYS A 10 -5.13 14.36 15.25
N ASN A 11 -4.07 13.99 15.94
CA ASN A 11 -2.75 14.61 15.83
C ASN A 11 -1.85 13.68 15.00
N ASN A 12 -0.81 14.23 14.36
CA ASN A 12 0.17 13.47 13.59
C ASN A 12 -0.42 12.66 12.42
N VAL A 13 -1.26 13.28 11.65
CA VAL A 13 -1.78 12.69 10.42
C VAL A 13 -0.89 13.11 9.25
N LEU A 14 -0.38 12.14 8.49
CA LEU A 14 0.29 12.39 7.22
C LEU A 14 -0.75 12.39 6.12
N ARG A 15 -0.89 13.52 5.44
CA ARG A 15 -1.80 13.66 4.32
C ARG A 15 -1.03 13.97 3.06
N LEU A 16 -1.13 13.10 2.06
CA LEU A 16 -0.44 13.22 0.78
C LEU A 16 -1.46 13.46 -0.32
N GLY A 17 -1.48 14.66 -0.88
CA GLY A 17 -2.29 14.98 -2.04
C GLY A 17 -1.77 14.28 -3.29
N ILE A 18 -2.68 13.88 -4.16
CA ILE A 18 -2.37 13.13 -5.38
C ILE A 18 -2.54 14.06 -6.58
N LYS A 19 -1.50 14.14 -7.41
CA LYS A 19 -1.53 14.82 -8.69
C LYS A 19 -1.73 13.83 -9.83
N ASP A 20 -2.37 14.27 -10.91
CA ASP A 20 -2.48 13.48 -12.13
C ASP A 20 -1.16 13.50 -12.93
N VAL A 21 -1.12 12.81 -14.07
CA VAL A 21 0.07 12.72 -14.93
C VAL A 21 0.49 14.09 -15.47
N ALA A 22 -0.46 15.01 -15.65
CA ALA A 22 -0.19 16.38 -16.13
C ALA A 22 0.25 17.30 -14.98
N GLY A 23 0.30 16.84 -13.74
CA GLY A 23 0.71 17.61 -12.58
C GLY A 23 -0.41 18.41 -11.92
N ASN A 24 -1.66 18.19 -12.30
CA ASN A 24 -2.82 18.85 -11.71
C ASN A 24 -3.29 18.10 -10.46
N ASP A 25 -3.80 18.85 -9.47
CA ASP A 25 -4.38 18.28 -8.27
C ASP A 25 -5.66 17.51 -8.62
N THR A 26 -5.73 16.23 -8.23
CA THR A 26 -6.92 15.38 -8.47
C THR A 26 -8.02 15.62 -7.44
N GLY A 27 -7.73 16.32 -6.34
CA GLY A 27 -8.62 16.42 -5.19
C GLY A 27 -8.62 15.20 -4.29
N ASN A 28 -7.93 14.13 -4.67
CA ASN A 28 -7.75 12.93 -3.86
C ASN A 28 -6.48 13.01 -3.01
N TYR A 29 -6.46 12.26 -1.92
CA TYR A 29 -5.31 12.18 -1.04
C TYR A 29 -5.24 10.82 -0.35
N LEU A 30 -4.03 10.47 0.08
CA LEU A 30 -3.79 9.37 1.02
C LEU A 30 -3.62 9.96 2.41
N GLU A 31 -4.13 9.27 3.41
CA GLU A 31 -4.04 9.71 4.80
C GLU A 31 -3.56 8.56 5.68
N PHE A 32 -2.56 8.84 6.51
CA PHE A 32 -2.01 7.88 7.47
C PHE A 32 -2.01 8.51 8.86
N ASP A 33 -2.56 7.79 9.82
CA ASP A 33 -2.40 8.13 11.23
C ASP A 33 -1.02 7.64 11.68
N LEU A 34 -0.07 8.58 11.83
CA LEU A 34 1.31 8.24 12.19
C LEU A 34 1.43 7.65 13.60
N GLU A 35 0.41 7.78 14.43
CA GLU A 35 0.38 7.18 15.77
C GLU A 35 -0.22 5.77 15.79
N ASP A 36 -0.73 5.28 14.65
CA ASP A 36 -1.21 3.91 14.53
C ASP A 36 -0.04 2.94 14.52
N ILE A 37 0.15 2.21 15.62
CA ILE A 37 1.22 1.23 15.78
C ILE A 37 1.09 0.03 14.83
N GLU A 38 -0.07 -0.16 14.21
CA GLU A 38 -0.33 -1.25 13.27
C GLU A 38 0.14 -0.95 11.84
N LEU A 39 0.55 0.28 11.53
CA LEU A 39 0.95 0.66 10.17
C LEU A 39 2.20 -0.07 9.69
N LEU A 40 3.24 -0.18 10.52
CA LEU A 40 4.45 -0.91 10.17
C LEU A 40 4.20 -2.41 10.02
N PRO A 41 3.47 -3.08 10.92
CA PRO A 41 3.03 -4.46 10.70
C PRO A 41 2.20 -4.66 9.41
N ARG A 42 1.32 -3.72 9.07
CA ARG A 42 0.57 -3.79 7.79
C ARG A 42 1.48 -3.66 6.58
N TYR A 43 2.51 -2.84 6.67
CA TYR A 43 3.51 -2.78 5.60
C TYR A 43 4.26 -4.10 5.45
N GLN A 44 4.66 -4.73 6.55
CA GLN A 44 5.29 -6.05 6.51
C GLN A 44 4.35 -7.09 5.89
N GLU A 45 3.07 -7.04 6.22
CA GLU A 45 2.06 -7.91 5.63
C GLU A 45 1.91 -7.67 4.12
N LEU A 46 1.96 -6.40 3.69
CA LEU A 46 1.97 -6.05 2.27
C LEU A 46 3.16 -6.69 1.56
N VAL A 47 4.37 -6.54 2.11
CA VAL A 47 5.59 -7.11 1.54
C VAL A 47 5.49 -8.63 1.41
N ASP A 48 4.99 -9.31 2.44
CA ASP A 48 4.85 -10.76 2.45
C ASP A 48 3.82 -11.25 1.42
N LYS A 49 2.68 -10.59 1.35
CA LYS A 49 1.62 -10.94 0.39
C LYS A 49 2.02 -10.63 -1.04
N ASP A 50 2.68 -9.51 -1.27
CA ASP A 50 3.22 -9.15 -2.59
C ASP A 50 4.24 -10.19 -3.07
N ARG A 51 5.15 -10.58 -2.20
CA ARG A 51 6.14 -11.63 -2.51
C ARG A 51 5.48 -12.95 -2.91
N LYS A 52 4.47 -13.36 -2.16
CA LYS A 52 3.72 -14.59 -2.46
C LYS A 52 2.98 -14.48 -3.79
N ASN A 53 2.35 -13.35 -4.06
CA ASN A 53 1.63 -13.12 -5.30
C ASN A 53 2.56 -13.10 -6.52
N ARG A 54 3.72 -12.45 -6.39
CA ARG A 54 4.75 -12.45 -7.45
C ARG A 54 5.32 -13.85 -7.67
N GLY A 55 5.56 -14.61 -6.61
CA GLY A 55 6.00 -16.00 -6.71
C GLY A 55 4.98 -16.89 -7.41
N TYR A 56 3.69 -16.71 -7.10
CA TYR A 56 2.61 -17.40 -7.77
C TYR A 56 2.54 -17.05 -9.27
N LEU A 57 2.69 -15.77 -9.62
CA LEU A 57 2.74 -15.32 -11.01
C LEU A 57 3.85 -16.02 -11.77
N ILE A 58 5.07 -16.01 -11.25
CA ILE A 58 6.23 -16.63 -11.89
C ILE A 58 5.98 -18.12 -12.09
N ASN A 59 5.43 -18.79 -11.08
CA ASN A 59 5.14 -20.22 -11.15
C ASN A 59 4.09 -20.54 -12.23
N GLN A 60 3.02 -19.76 -12.31
CA GLN A 60 1.97 -19.90 -13.33
C GLN A 60 2.53 -19.71 -14.74
N LEU A 61 3.40 -18.71 -14.93
CA LEU A 61 4.04 -18.48 -16.23
C LEU A 61 4.99 -19.61 -16.63
N LYS A 62 5.72 -20.17 -15.66
CA LYS A 62 6.60 -21.33 -15.90
C LYS A 62 5.81 -22.59 -16.30
N ILE A 63 4.69 -22.83 -15.64
CA ILE A 63 3.79 -23.94 -15.99
C ILE A 63 3.26 -23.77 -17.41
N LEU A 64 2.84 -22.56 -17.75
CA LEU A 64 2.32 -22.23 -19.08
C LEU A 64 3.37 -22.43 -20.18
N GLU A 65 4.62 -22.05 -19.92
CA GLU A 65 5.74 -22.19 -20.85
C GLU A 65 5.92 -23.63 -21.33
N LYS A 66 5.63 -24.60 -20.46
CA LYS A 66 5.77 -26.05 -20.78
C LYS A 66 4.62 -26.62 -21.59
N LYS A 67 3.52 -25.88 -21.75
CA LYS A 67 2.37 -26.34 -22.52
C LYS A 67 2.58 -26.09 -24.01
N GLN A 68 1.94 -26.91 -24.82
CA GLN A 68 1.95 -26.74 -26.26
C GLN A 68 1.04 -25.57 -26.63
N ASP A 69 1.57 -24.67 -27.48
CA ASP A 69 0.78 -23.55 -27.97
C ASP A 69 -0.05 -23.91 -29.19
N TYR A 70 -1.17 -23.25 -29.39
CA TYR A 70 -2.01 -23.36 -30.55
C TYR A 70 -2.86 -22.14 -30.76
N LYS A 71 -3.34 -21.94 -31.99
CA LYS A 71 -4.22 -20.81 -32.34
C LYS A 71 -5.42 -21.33 -33.14
N LYS A 72 -6.62 -20.93 -32.75
CA LYS A 72 -7.83 -21.23 -33.52
C LYS A 72 -7.91 -20.35 -34.77
N LYS A 73 -8.55 -20.88 -35.83
CA LYS A 73 -8.49 -20.34 -37.19
C LYS A 73 -8.89 -18.88 -37.35
N ASN A 74 -9.77 -18.34 -36.53
CA ASN A 74 -10.27 -16.95 -36.62
C ASN A 74 -9.88 -16.09 -35.44
N GLU A 75 -8.92 -16.51 -34.63
CA GLU A 75 -8.47 -15.78 -33.45
C GLU A 75 -7.11 -15.11 -33.71
N LEU A 76 -6.94 -13.90 -33.16
CA LEU A 76 -5.68 -13.16 -33.26
C LEU A 76 -4.64 -13.68 -32.25
N LEU A 77 -5.10 -14.19 -31.09
CA LEU A 77 -4.23 -14.62 -30.01
C LEU A 77 -4.13 -16.15 -29.97
N THR A 78 -2.93 -16.64 -29.65
CA THR A 78 -2.71 -18.05 -29.35
C THR A 78 -3.27 -18.40 -27.97
N PHE A 79 -3.41 -19.69 -27.70
CA PHE A 79 -3.81 -20.18 -26.37
C PHE A 79 -2.89 -19.64 -25.27
N LYS A 80 -1.58 -19.69 -25.45
CA LYS A 80 -0.62 -19.18 -24.45
C LYS A 80 -0.75 -17.68 -24.25
N GLN A 81 -0.92 -16.90 -25.30
CA GLN A 81 -1.11 -15.46 -25.19
C GLN A 81 -2.36 -15.11 -24.39
N LYS A 82 -3.47 -15.80 -24.60
CA LYS A 82 -4.70 -15.62 -23.83
C LYS A 82 -4.49 -15.95 -22.35
N GLU A 83 -3.81 -17.07 -22.07
CA GLU A 83 -3.53 -17.49 -20.71
C GLU A 83 -2.56 -16.54 -19.99
N GLU A 84 -1.54 -16.03 -20.68
CA GLU A 84 -0.64 -15.02 -20.12
C GLU A 84 -1.41 -13.77 -19.71
N ILE A 85 -2.30 -13.28 -20.56
CA ILE A 85 -3.14 -12.12 -20.26
C ILE A 85 -4.03 -12.38 -19.05
N ARG A 86 -4.68 -13.54 -19.01
CA ARG A 86 -5.54 -13.92 -17.88
C ARG A 86 -4.75 -13.98 -16.55
N ILE A 87 -3.57 -14.60 -16.58
CA ILE A 87 -2.69 -14.71 -15.42
C ILE A 87 -2.26 -13.32 -14.92
N LEU A 88 -1.87 -12.42 -15.84
CA LEU A 88 -1.49 -11.06 -15.49
C LEU A 88 -2.67 -10.25 -14.95
N GLN A 89 -3.87 -10.40 -15.53
CA GLN A 89 -5.07 -9.72 -15.03
C GLN A 89 -5.39 -10.14 -13.59
N GLU A 90 -5.31 -11.43 -13.30
CA GLU A 90 -5.50 -11.95 -11.95
C GLU A 90 -4.43 -11.44 -10.98
N PHE A 91 -3.18 -11.40 -11.42
CA PHE A 91 -2.07 -10.87 -10.66
C PHE A 91 -2.31 -9.40 -10.25
N TYR A 92 -2.60 -8.53 -11.22
CA TYR A 92 -2.82 -7.12 -10.94
C TYR A 92 -4.06 -6.87 -10.09
N LYS A 93 -5.12 -7.64 -10.29
CA LYS A 93 -6.31 -7.57 -9.43
C LYS A 93 -5.97 -7.87 -7.97
N LYS A 94 -5.15 -8.88 -7.76
CA LYS A 94 -4.69 -9.25 -6.41
C LYS A 94 -3.75 -8.19 -5.81
N GLU A 95 -2.86 -7.62 -6.62
CA GLU A 95 -1.98 -6.54 -6.19
C GLU A 95 -2.76 -5.31 -5.71
N VAL A 96 -3.84 -4.93 -6.39
CA VAL A 96 -4.71 -3.84 -5.94
C VAL A 96 -5.25 -4.10 -4.52
N GLU A 97 -5.72 -5.31 -4.27
CA GLU A 97 -6.22 -5.69 -2.94
C GLU A 97 -5.11 -5.62 -1.88
N ILE A 98 -3.93 -6.13 -2.21
CA ILE A 98 -2.77 -6.17 -1.31
C ILE A 98 -2.33 -4.74 -0.93
N TYR A 99 -2.16 -3.87 -1.91
CA TYR A 99 -1.73 -2.49 -1.66
C TYR A 99 -2.79 -1.65 -0.95
N ASN A 100 -4.08 -1.87 -1.25
CA ASN A 100 -5.15 -1.17 -0.56
C ASN A 100 -5.23 -1.50 0.94
N MET A 101 -4.77 -2.65 1.35
CA MET A 101 -4.64 -3.00 2.77
C MET A 101 -3.78 -1.98 3.54
N PHE A 102 -2.73 -1.48 2.91
CA PHE A 102 -1.80 -0.51 3.51
C PHE A 102 -2.18 0.94 3.17
N LEU A 103 -2.49 1.21 1.90
CA LEU A 103 -2.78 2.56 1.43
C LEU A 103 -4.17 3.07 1.83
N GLY A 104 -5.04 2.17 2.29
CA GLY A 104 -6.41 2.50 2.65
C GLY A 104 -7.40 2.21 1.53
N GLU A 105 -8.69 2.41 1.81
CA GLU A 105 -9.76 2.14 0.87
C GLU A 105 -9.57 2.93 -0.43
N ASN A 106 -9.58 2.19 -1.55
CA ASN A 106 -9.37 2.74 -2.89
C ASN A 106 -8.04 3.51 -3.07
N GLY A 107 -7.04 3.24 -2.23
CA GLY A 107 -5.74 3.94 -2.28
C GLY A 107 -5.05 3.79 -3.63
N VAL A 108 -5.00 2.57 -4.18
CA VAL A 108 -4.44 2.30 -5.51
C VAL A 108 -5.21 3.05 -6.59
N GLN A 109 -6.54 2.97 -6.54
CA GLN A 109 -7.41 3.62 -7.51
C GLN A 109 -7.23 5.15 -7.51
N LYS A 110 -7.07 5.75 -6.33
CA LYS A 110 -6.77 7.17 -6.19
C LYS A 110 -5.43 7.55 -6.81
N LEU A 111 -4.38 6.76 -6.56
CA LEU A 111 -3.06 6.98 -7.13
C LEU A 111 -3.06 6.87 -8.66
N LEU A 112 -3.79 5.91 -9.19
CA LEU A 112 -3.86 5.66 -10.62
C LEU A 112 -4.72 6.67 -11.36
N ASP A 113 -5.64 7.34 -10.68
CA ASP A 113 -6.57 8.33 -11.26
C ASP A 113 -7.23 7.84 -12.56
N GLY A 114 -7.88 6.67 -12.47
CA GLY A 114 -8.57 6.03 -13.60
C GLY A 114 -7.68 5.23 -14.54
N ARG A 115 -6.38 5.22 -14.35
CA ARG A 115 -5.47 4.37 -15.13
C ARG A 115 -5.48 2.94 -14.57
N LYS A 116 -5.11 1.99 -15.41
CA LYS A 116 -4.96 0.59 -14.99
C LYS A 116 -3.59 0.37 -14.36
N LEU A 117 -3.56 -0.50 -13.36
CA LEU A 117 -2.30 -0.95 -12.76
C LEU A 117 -1.52 -1.75 -13.81
N ASN A 118 -0.23 -1.43 -13.94
CA ASN A 118 0.73 -2.15 -14.75
C ASN A 118 2.06 -2.25 -13.99
N TRP A 119 3.06 -2.92 -14.55
CA TRP A 119 4.32 -3.12 -13.87
C TRP A 119 5.03 -1.81 -13.52
N SER A 120 5.04 -0.86 -14.43
CA SER A 120 5.69 0.44 -14.20
C SER A 120 5.01 1.24 -13.08
N THR A 121 3.69 1.26 -13.05
CA THR A 121 2.95 1.94 -11.97
C THR A 121 3.09 1.22 -10.64
N LEU A 122 3.23 -0.10 -10.65
CA LEU A 122 3.51 -0.88 -9.44
C LEU A 122 4.88 -0.51 -8.85
N GLU A 123 5.91 -0.39 -9.68
CA GLU A 123 7.23 0.09 -9.27
C GLU A 123 7.19 1.52 -8.72
N GLU A 124 6.45 2.41 -9.38
CA GLU A 124 6.26 3.79 -8.89
C GLU A 124 5.56 3.82 -7.52
N MET A 125 4.57 2.96 -7.30
CA MET A 125 3.90 2.85 -5.99
C MET A 125 4.88 2.37 -4.91
N ASP A 126 5.73 1.41 -5.22
CA ASP A 126 6.76 0.94 -4.29
C ASP A 126 7.71 2.07 -3.90
N GLU A 127 8.16 2.87 -4.86
CA GLU A 127 9.00 4.04 -4.61
C GLU A 127 8.32 5.08 -3.73
N ILE A 128 7.05 5.38 -4.00
CA ILE A 128 6.26 6.33 -3.19
C ILE A 128 6.18 5.85 -1.73
N ILE A 129 5.90 4.58 -1.52
CA ILE A 129 5.81 4.02 -0.16
C ILE A 129 7.16 4.10 0.53
N GLU A 130 8.22 3.68 -0.12
CA GLU A 130 9.56 3.63 0.47
C GLU A 130 10.16 5.01 0.74
N GLU A 131 9.91 5.97 -0.12
CA GLU A 131 10.53 7.31 -0.03
C GLU A 131 9.67 8.33 0.71
N ALA A 132 8.35 8.31 0.53
CA ALA A 132 7.47 9.33 1.07
C ALA A 132 6.73 8.92 2.35
N ILE A 133 6.50 7.63 2.57
CA ILE A 133 5.64 7.15 3.65
C ILE A 133 6.45 6.50 4.76
N LEU A 134 7.23 5.46 4.45
CA LEU A 134 7.96 4.68 5.46
C LEU A 134 8.89 5.50 6.35
N PRO A 135 9.72 6.43 5.83
CA PRO A 135 10.62 7.19 6.67
C PRO A 135 9.89 8.00 7.74
N LYS A 136 8.71 8.52 7.42
CA LYS A 136 7.89 9.27 8.37
C LYS A 136 7.25 8.37 9.43
N LEU A 137 6.84 7.16 9.06
CA LEU A 137 6.32 6.18 10.01
C LEU A 137 7.39 5.75 11.01
N GLU A 138 8.59 5.46 10.54
CA GLU A 138 9.71 5.04 11.39
C GLU A 138 10.15 6.15 12.34
N LEU A 139 10.29 7.38 11.83
CA LEU A 139 10.66 8.53 12.66
C LEU A 139 9.62 8.80 13.73
N ASN A 140 8.34 8.74 13.40
CA ASN A 140 7.28 8.98 14.37
C ASN A 140 7.22 7.89 15.44
N LYS A 141 7.43 6.63 15.08
CA LYS A 141 7.52 5.52 16.04
C LYS A 141 8.61 5.76 17.07
N GLU A 142 9.81 6.16 16.64
CA GLU A 142 10.92 6.48 17.53
C GLU A 142 10.59 7.65 18.45
N ASN A 143 9.97 8.70 17.92
CA ASN A 143 9.56 9.86 18.69
C ASN A 143 8.52 9.51 19.77
N ILE A 144 7.57 8.64 19.46
CA ILE A 144 6.58 8.16 20.44
C ILE A 144 7.26 7.36 21.56
N ILE A 145 8.15 6.45 21.21
CA ILE A 145 8.89 5.65 22.19
C ILE A 145 9.72 6.55 23.11
N ASP A 146 10.40 7.54 22.55
CA ASP A 146 11.19 8.50 23.33
C ASP A 146 10.32 9.32 24.29
N LYS A 147 9.15 9.78 23.84
CA LYS A 147 8.20 10.49 24.69
C LYS A 147 7.72 9.61 25.85
N ILE A 148 7.41 8.35 25.60
CA ILE A 148 6.99 7.40 26.62
C ILE A 148 8.11 7.19 27.65
N LYS A 149 9.33 6.98 27.19
CA LYS A 149 10.50 6.77 28.07
C LYS A 149 10.74 8.01 28.95
N LYS A 150 10.68 9.21 28.39
CA LYS A 150 10.86 10.46 29.15
C LYS A 150 9.78 10.64 30.20
N LYS A 151 8.52 10.41 29.86
CA LYS A 151 7.41 10.49 30.84
C LYS A 151 7.57 9.45 31.95
N TYR A 152 7.95 8.24 31.63
CA TYR A 152 8.17 7.19 32.62
C TYR A 152 9.29 7.56 33.57
N LYS A 153 10.41 8.04 33.06
CA LYS A 153 11.56 8.48 33.86
C LYS A 153 11.16 9.62 34.81
N ASN A 154 10.46 10.64 34.33
CA ASN A 154 10.01 11.75 35.14
C ASN A 154 9.07 11.31 36.26
N LYS A 155 8.09 10.46 35.97
CA LYS A 155 7.18 9.91 36.98
C LYS A 155 7.90 9.08 38.03
N ARG A 156 8.94 8.34 37.65
CA ARG A 156 9.76 7.54 38.58
C ARG A 156 10.57 8.44 39.49
N ASP A 157 11.16 9.49 38.97
CA ASP A 157 11.93 10.45 39.73
C ASP A 157 11.01 11.20 40.73
N ASP A 158 9.80 11.57 40.34
CA ASP A 158 8.82 12.18 41.24
C ASP A 158 8.38 11.25 42.38
N VAL A 159 8.32 9.96 42.16
CA VAL A 159 7.98 8.96 43.19
C VAL A 159 9.13 8.71 44.15
N LEU A 160 10.38 8.94 43.74
CA LEU A 160 11.57 8.73 44.57
C LEU A 160 11.93 9.92 45.46
N GLU A 161 11.33 11.06 45.22
CA GLU A 161 11.38 12.24 46.12
C GLU A 161 10.33 12.10 47.22
#